data_3e05f75d7228643b97e49c127ff255b9
#
_entry.id   3e05f75d7228643b97e49c127ff255b9
#
_cell.length_a   1.000
_cell.length_b   1.000
_cell.length_c   1.000
_cell.angle_alpha   90.00
_cell.angle_beta   90.00
_cell.angle_gamma   90.00
#
_symmetry.space_group_name_H-M   'P 1'
#
loop_
_entity.id
_entity.type
_entity.pdbx_description
1 polymer ?
#
loop_
_entity_poly.entity_id
_entity_poly.type
_entity_poly.pdbx_seq_one_letter_code
_entity_poly.pdbx_strand_id
1 'polypeptide(L)'
;TLSSSSAASDVYKRQSLTDNPSHLEAVNPVVLGQVRAKQFFHKDKERKKVIPVLMHGDAAFAGQGIVAECFAMSGLPGHNIGGTIHIIVNNQIGFTTAPRFARSSPYPSDVVKIAQAPIFHVNGDDPEAVVHCAKIATEYRQKFNRDVVIDIVCYRRFGHNEGDEPSFTQPIMYKKIKSHPSTLSIYGKKLSQEGLTTESELQKEKVNFKSFLEKEFESSKSYKSELKWFDGAWSRFKPGLGKDKRGASGVDKKLLIEIGQKISKVPSNIIIHKTLKKIFDLRIRAIEDGKAIDWST
;
A
#
# COMPACT_ATOMS: atom_id res chain seq x y z
N THR A 1 -14.30 -6.95 -2.68
CA THR A 1 -13.79 -6.16 -1.57
C THR A 1 -13.85 -6.98 -0.31
N LEU A 2 -12.72 -7.58 0.06
CA LEU A 2 -12.58 -8.27 1.32
C LEU A 2 -12.59 -7.24 2.45
N SER A 3 -13.75 -7.08 3.06
CA SER A 3 -13.87 -6.39 4.32
C SER A 3 -13.08 -7.18 5.36
N SER A 4 -12.08 -6.53 5.96
CA SER A 4 -11.49 -6.87 7.25
C SER A 4 -11.56 -8.35 7.65
N SER A 5 -10.73 -9.20 7.07
CA SER A 5 -10.42 -10.45 7.73
C SER A 5 -9.55 -10.13 8.94
N SER A 6 -10.12 -10.23 10.13
CA SER A 6 -9.32 -10.31 11.33
C SER A 6 -8.52 -11.61 11.23
N ALA A 7 -7.20 -11.52 11.10
CA ALA A 7 -6.36 -12.68 11.25
C ALA A 7 -6.65 -13.32 12.61
N ALA A 8 -7.06 -14.59 12.59
CA ALA A 8 -7.66 -15.28 13.73
C ALA A 8 -6.70 -15.56 14.91
N SER A 9 -5.45 -15.09 14.86
CA SER A 9 -4.46 -15.43 15.88
C SER A 9 -4.17 -14.34 16.90
N ASP A 10 -4.67 -13.11 16.72
CA ASP A 10 -4.39 -12.05 17.67
C ASP A 10 -5.51 -11.01 17.67
N VAL A 11 -6.33 -11.04 18.69
CA VAL A 11 -7.54 -10.20 18.90
C VAL A 11 -7.23 -8.69 18.81
N TYR A 12 -5.98 -8.30 18.93
CA TYR A 12 -5.54 -6.91 18.98
C TYR A 12 -4.96 -6.36 17.67
N LYS A 13 -4.78 -7.20 16.65
CA LYS A 13 -4.27 -6.78 15.34
C LYS A 13 -5.38 -6.74 14.30
N ARG A 14 -5.62 -5.55 13.75
CA ARG A 14 -6.58 -5.34 12.67
C ARG A 14 -5.84 -5.06 11.36
N GLN A 15 -6.21 -5.77 10.32
CA GLN A 15 -5.80 -5.45 8.97
C GLN A 15 -6.94 -4.72 8.24
N SER A 16 -6.58 -3.77 7.39
CA SER A 16 -7.49 -3.19 6.42
C SER A 16 -6.80 -3.16 5.07
N LEU A 17 -7.43 -3.74 4.08
CA LEU A 17 -6.98 -3.65 2.70
C LEU A 17 -7.47 -2.32 2.12
N THR A 18 -6.57 -1.57 1.51
CA THR A 18 -6.93 -0.33 0.80
C THR A 18 -7.34 -0.68 -0.62
N ASP A 19 -8.49 -0.18 -1.04
CA ASP A 19 -8.94 -0.31 -2.42
C ASP A 19 -7.92 0.38 -3.35
N ASN A 20 -7.59 -0.28 -4.46
CA ASN A 20 -6.64 0.26 -5.42
C ASN A 20 -7.19 0.20 -6.85
N PRO A 21 -6.86 1.19 -7.68
CA PRO A 21 -7.18 1.15 -9.09
C PRO A 21 -6.25 0.20 -9.84
N SER A 22 -6.56 -0.10 -11.10
CA SER A 22 -5.68 -0.85 -11.99
C SER A 22 -4.43 -0.07 -12.44
N HIS A 23 -4.31 1.20 -12.09
CA HIS A 23 -3.08 1.97 -12.26
C HIS A 23 -2.06 1.52 -11.24
N LEU A 24 -1.06 0.79 -11.70
CA LEU A 24 -0.02 0.20 -10.83
C LEU A 24 0.68 1.28 -10.01
N GLU A 25 0.91 0.99 -8.73
CA GLU A 25 1.59 1.83 -7.75
C GLU A 25 0.85 3.11 -7.33
N ALA A 26 -0.26 3.48 -7.96
CA ALA A 26 -1.04 4.68 -7.60
C ALA A 26 -1.58 4.63 -6.15
N VAL A 27 -1.75 3.45 -5.60
CA VAL A 27 -2.20 3.24 -4.21
C VAL A 27 -1.13 3.57 -3.17
N ASN A 28 0.16 3.59 -3.53
CA ASN A 28 1.25 3.79 -2.58
C ASN A 28 1.06 5.08 -1.75
N PRO A 29 0.99 6.28 -2.35
CA PRO A 29 0.81 7.51 -1.58
C PRO A 29 -0.53 7.54 -0.84
N VAL A 30 -1.57 6.87 -1.36
CA VAL A 30 -2.87 6.76 -0.69
C VAL A 30 -2.74 5.99 0.63
N VAL A 31 -2.06 4.86 0.62
CA VAL A 31 -1.78 4.08 1.84
C VAL A 31 -0.95 4.89 2.83
N LEU A 32 0.10 5.58 2.37
CA LEU A 32 0.93 6.44 3.22
C LEU A 32 0.08 7.52 3.90
N GLY A 33 -0.80 8.19 3.13
CA GLY A 33 -1.72 9.19 3.66
C GLY A 33 -2.72 8.63 4.66
N GLN A 34 -3.30 7.46 4.38
CA GLN A 34 -4.22 6.77 5.30
C GLN A 34 -3.53 6.36 6.61
N VAL A 35 -2.32 5.84 6.52
CA VAL A 35 -1.53 5.49 7.71
C VAL A 35 -1.24 6.73 8.55
N ARG A 36 -0.84 7.83 7.91
CA ARG A 36 -0.60 9.10 8.60
C ARG A 36 -1.84 9.61 9.33
N ALA A 37 -3.01 9.54 8.68
CA ALA A 37 -4.29 9.92 9.27
C ALA A 37 -4.65 9.01 10.46
N LYS A 38 -4.52 7.68 10.31
CA LYS A 38 -4.77 6.72 11.39
C LYS A 38 -3.84 6.97 12.59
N GLN A 39 -2.55 7.20 12.34
CA GLN A 39 -1.59 7.55 13.40
C GLN A 39 -2.02 8.81 14.14
N PHE A 40 -2.47 9.83 13.43
CA PHE A 40 -2.98 11.07 14.03
C PHE A 40 -4.20 10.80 14.93
N PHE A 41 -5.22 10.11 14.43
CA PHE A 41 -6.43 9.81 15.20
C PHE A 41 -6.17 8.89 16.40
N HIS A 42 -5.24 7.95 16.28
CA HIS A 42 -4.84 7.06 17.38
C HIS A 42 -3.79 7.66 18.31
N LYS A 43 -3.40 8.94 18.10
CA LYS A 43 -2.35 9.61 18.88
C LYS A 43 -1.04 8.80 18.91
N ASP A 44 -0.73 8.12 17.81
CA ASP A 44 0.46 7.28 17.65
C ASP A 44 1.68 8.13 17.28
N LYS A 45 2.20 8.86 18.24
CA LYS A 45 3.36 9.76 18.06
C LYS A 45 4.64 9.01 17.71
N GLU A 46 4.78 7.79 18.21
CA GLU A 46 5.93 6.93 17.93
C GLU A 46 5.84 6.18 16.59
N ARG A 47 4.67 6.23 15.92
CA ARG A 47 4.42 5.59 14.61
C ARG A 47 4.61 4.07 14.61
N LYS A 48 4.29 3.43 15.73
CA LYS A 48 4.45 1.99 15.95
C LYS A 48 3.16 1.18 15.96
N LYS A 49 2.01 1.85 16.15
CA LYS A 49 0.70 1.18 16.23
C LYS A 49 0.09 0.90 14.87
N VAL A 50 0.36 1.77 13.88
CA VAL A 50 -0.16 1.62 12.52
C VAL A 50 1.00 1.47 11.55
N ILE A 51 1.04 0.32 10.85
CA ILE A 51 2.14 -0.07 9.96
C ILE A 51 1.59 -0.23 8.55
N PRO A 52 2.16 0.44 7.54
CA PRO A 52 1.86 0.15 6.15
C PRO A 52 2.64 -1.08 5.66
N VAL A 53 1.95 -1.91 4.87
CA VAL A 53 2.55 -2.99 4.10
C VAL A 53 2.12 -2.81 2.66
N LEU A 54 3.07 -2.67 1.75
CA LEU A 54 2.82 -2.53 0.32
C LEU A 54 3.39 -3.73 -0.43
N MET A 55 2.56 -4.34 -1.27
CA MET A 55 2.98 -5.43 -2.15
C MET A 55 3.06 -4.94 -3.59
N HIS A 56 4.13 -5.30 -4.27
CA HIS A 56 4.47 -4.80 -5.59
C HIS A 56 4.83 -5.93 -6.56
N GLY A 57 4.55 -5.74 -7.84
CA GLY A 57 5.23 -6.50 -8.90
C GLY A 57 6.59 -5.85 -9.20
N ASP A 58 7.57 -6.65 -9.60
CA ASP A 58 8.94 -6.18 -9.85
C ASP A 58 9.05 -5.12 -10.96
N ALA A 59 8.33 -5.31 -12.06
CA ALA A 59 8.35 -4.37 -13.17
C ALA A 59 7.70 -3.02 -12.81
N ALA A 60 6.58 -3.04 -12.08
CA ALA A 60 5.90 -1.84 -11.63
C ALA A 60 6.73 -1.08 -10.60
N PHE A 61 7.31 -1.77 -9.63
CA PHE A 61 8.15 -1.17 -8.60
C PHE A 61 9.36 -0.44 -9.19
N ALA A 62 10.04 -1.06 -10.16
CA ALA A 62 11.18 -0.43 -10.81
C ALA A 62 10.79 0.65 -11.84
N GLY A 63 9.60 0.53 -12.46
CA GLY A 63 9.24 1.33 -13.63
C GLY A 63 8.29 2.50 -13.37
N GLN A 64 7.61 2.54 -12.22
CA GLN A 64 6.66 3.61 -11.90
C GLN A 64 7.32 4.69 -11.03
N GLY A 65 7.44 5.91 -11.55
CA GLY A 65 8.11 7.02 -10.88
C GLY A 65 7.56 7.37 -9.49
N ILE A 66 6.27 7.11 -9.26
CA ILE A 66 5.61 7.35 -7.97
C ILE A 66 6.24 6.54 -6.82
N VAL A 67 6.85 5.39 -7.11
CA VAL A 67 7.60 4.60 -6.11
C VAL A 67 8.79 5.41 -5.60
N ALA A 68 9.63 5.92 -6.49
CA ALA A 68 10.78 6.74 -6.13
C ALA A 68 10.36 8.04 -5.40
N GLU A 69 9.26 8.66 -5.82
CA GLU A 69 8.70 9.84 -5.16
C GLU A 69 8.27 9.54 -3.72
N CYS A 70 7.59 8.42 -3.47
CA CYS A 70 7.23 8.00 -2.12
C CYS A 70 8.45 7.80 -1.23
N PHE A 71 9.51 7.15 -1.74
CA PHE A 71 10.76 7.00 -0.99
C PHE A 71 11.47 8.34 -0.74
N ALA A 72 11.49 9.24 -1.72
CA ALA A 72 12.06 10.57 -1.56
C ALA A 72 11.37 11.40 -0.47
N MET A 73 10.07 11.17 -0.25
CA MET A 73 9.29 11.85 0.78
C MET A 73 9.32 11.16 2.15
N SER A 74 9.69 9.89 2.24
CA SER A 74 9.50 9.06 3.45
C SER A 74 10.21 9.59 4.69
N GLY A 75 11.34 10.28 4.52
CA GLY A 75 12.12 10.89 5.61
C GLY A 75 11.69 12.32 5.98
N LEU A 76 10.82 12.96 5.20
CA LEU A 76 10.44 14.35 5.45
C LEU A 76 9.51 14.46 6.67
N PRO A 77 9.67 15.49 7.53
CA PRO A 77 8.89 15.62 8.77
C PRO A 77 7.37 15.57 8.56
N GLY A 78 6.86 16.18 7.50
CA GLY A 78 5.44 16.21 7.16
C GLY A 78 4.90 14.88 6.61
N HIS A 79 5.75 14.05 5.99
CA HIS A 79 5.37 12.82 5.31
C HIS A 79 5.78 11.54 6.06
N ASN A 80 6.68 11.65 7.01
CA ASN A 80 7.21 10.52 7.74
C ASN A 80 6.11 9.80 8.55
N ILE A 81 5.97 8.50 8.30
CA ILE A 81 5.01 7.60 8.96
C ILE A 81 5.69 6.48 9.77
N GLY A 82 7.00 6.58 9.98
CA GLY A 82 7.78 5.57 10.67
C GLY A 82 8.15 4.38 9.79
N GLY A 83 8.21 4.56 8.48
CA GLY A 83 8.61 3.56 7.50
C GLY A 83 7.51 2.61 7.07
N THR A 84 7.72 2.04 5.90
CA THR A 84 6.84 1.07 5.22
C THR A 84 7.58 -0.25 5.04
N ILE A 85 6.88 -1.36 5.15
CA ILE A 85 7.38 -2.67 4.74
C ILE A 85 6.94 -2.89 3.30
N HIS A 86 7.89 -2.90 2.38
CA HIS A 86 7.66 -3.17 0.97
C HIS A 86 7.99 -4.62 0.66
N ILE A 87 7.07 -5.31 -0.02
CA ILE A 87 7.24 -6.69 -0.46
C ILE A 87 7.17 -6.71 -1.98
N ILE A 88 8.28 -7.00 -2.64
CA ILE A 88 8.34 -7.14 -4.08
C ILE A 88 8.16 -8.62 -4.43
N VAL A 89 7.06 -8.93 -5.11
CA VAL A 89 6.84 -10.24 -5.72
C VAL A 89 7.58 -10.24 -7.07
N ASN A 90 8.88 -10.53 -7.01
CA ASN A 90 9.78 -10.49 -8.15
C ASN A 90 9.63 -11.75 -8.99
N ASN A 91 8.59 -11.78 -9.81
CA ASN A 91 8.30 -12.91 -10.68
C ASN A 91 9.10 -12.93 -11.99
N GLN A 92 10.03 -11.98 -12.14
CA GLN A 92 11.01 -11.91 -13.23
C GLN A 92 10.40 -11.72 -14.63
N ILE A 93 9.21 -11.14 -14.70
CA ILE A 93 8.56 -10.79 -15.96
C ILE A 93 7.60 -9.62 -15.77
N GLY A 94 7.64 -8.64 -16.67
CA GLY A 94 6.68 -7.54 -16.72
C GLY A 94 5.76 -7.69 -17.91
N PHE A 95 4.51 -8.16 -17.71
CA PHE A 95 3.60 -8.58 -18.76
C PHE A 95 4.25 -9.62 -19.67
N THR A 96 4.88 -9.20 -20.77
CA THR A 96 5.64 -10.05 -21.71
C THR A 96 7.13 -9.69 -21.78
N THR A 97 7.60 -8.76 -20.94
CA THR A 97 8.97 -8.22 -21.00
C THR A 97 9.86 -8.89 -19.96
N ALA A 98 10.96 -9.48 -20.41
CA ALA A 98 11.98 -10.04 -19.51
C ALA A 98 12.79 -8.93 -18.83
N PRO A 99 13.31 -9.14 -17.59
CA PRO A 99 14.01 -8.12 -16.80
C PRO A 99 15.15 -7.42 -17.53
N ARG A 100 15.92 -8.14 -18.33
CA ARG A 100 17.03 -7.59 -19.11
C ARG A 100 16.64 -6.50 -20.11
N PHE A 101 15.35 -6.41 -20.46
CA PHE A 101 14.79 -5.39 -21.34
C PHE A 101 13.89 -4.40 -20.60
N ALA A 102 13.64 -4.62 -19.32
CA ALA A 102 12.71 -3.84 -18.52
C ALA A 102 13.40 -2.78 -17.65
N ARG A 103 14.64 -3.04 -17.23
CA ARG A 103 15.38 -2.14 -16.33
C ARG A 103 16.88 -2.25 -16.54
N SER A 104 17.60 -1.16 -16.22
CA SER A 104 19.07 -1.12 -16.31
C SER A 104 19.76 -1.76 -15.12
N SER A 105 19.11 -1.79 -13.97
CA SER A 105 19.67 -2.36 -12.73
C SER A 105 19.37 -3.87 -12.62
N PRO A 106 20.23 -4.64 -11.94
CA PRO A 106 20.02 -6.08 -11.74
C PRO A 106 18.75 -6.38 -10.93
N TYR A 107 18.42 -5.56 -9.93
CA TYR A 107 17.30 -5.78 -9.05
C TYR A 107 16.24 -4.69 -9.18
N PRO A 108 14.93 -5.04 -9.10
CA PRO A 108 13.87 -4.03 -9.09
C PRO A 108 13.96 -3.12 -7.87
N SER A 109 14.49 -3.63 -6.77
CA SER A 109 14.70 -2.93 -5.51
C SER A 109 15.82 -1.88 -5.53
N ASP A 110 16.61 -1.77 -6.60
CA ASP A 110 17.70 -0.79 -6.67
C ASP A 110 17.20 0.67 -6.62
N VAL A 111 15.96 0.93 -7.00
CA VAL A 111 15.32 2.26 -6.86
C VAL A 111 15.29 2.75 -5.42
N VAL A 112 15.27 1.84 -4.45
CA VAL A 112 15.18 2.16 -3.01
C VAL A 112 16.50 2.66 -2.43
N LYS A 113 17.61 2.46 -3.14
CA LYS A 113 18.94 2.94 -2.71
C LYS A 113 18.97 4.45 -2.50
N ILE A 114 18.10 5.21 -3.16
CA ILE A 114 17.96 6.67 -2.94
C ILE A 114 17.59 7.01 -1.49
N ALA A 115 16.83 6.15 -0.81
CA ALA A 115 16.39 6.32 0.58
C ALA A 115 17.27 5.56 1.59
N GLN A 116 18.30 4.84 1.11
CA GLN A 116 19.20 4.02 1.92
C GLN A 116 18.44 3.02 2.82
N ALA A 117 17.30 2.52 2.35
CA ALA A 117 16.55 1.49 3.05
C ALA A 117 17.20 0.12 2.87
N PRO A 118 17.22 -0.74 3.89
CA PRO A 118 17.73 -2.11 3.75
C PRO A 118 16.86 -2.93 2.81
N ILE A 119 17.51 -3.81 2.06
CA ILE A 119 16.87 -4.70 1.08
C ILE A 119 17.27 -6.13 1.42
N PHE A 120 16.29 -7.00 1.56
CA PHE A 120 16.47 -8.45 1.72
C PHE A 120 16.08 -9.13 0.41
N HIS A 121 17.03 -9.84 -0.21
CA HIS A 121 16.73 -10.71 -1.34
C HIS A 121 16.52 -12.13 -0.82
N VAL A 122 15.39 -12.72 -1.13
CA VAL A 122 15.03 -14.04 -0.62
C VAL A 122 14.43 -14.91 -1.73
N ASN A 123 14.78 -16.20 -1.71
CA ASN A 123 14.20 -17.18 -2.62
C ASN A 123 12.76 -17.51 -2.22
N GLY A 124 11.80 -17.30 -3.12
CA GLY A 124 10.39 -17.60 -2.88
C GLY A 124 10.07 -19.09 -2.74
N ASP A 125 10.98 -19.98 -3.12
CA ASP A 125 10.84 -21.43 -2.90
C ASP A 125 11.30 -21.89 -1.50
N ASP A 126 11.82 -20.97 -0.69
CA ASP A 126 12.17 -21.21 0.72
C ASP A 126 11.24 -20.41 1.65
N PRO A 127 10.09 -20.98 2.07
CA PRO A 127 9.13 -20.27 2.91
C PRO A 127 9.67 -19.93 4.30
N GLU A 128 10.60 -20.71 4.85
CA GLU A 128 11.22 -20.40 6.15
C GLU A 128 12.10 -19.14 6.04
N ALA A 129 12.91 -19.04 4.99
CA ALA A 129 13.72 -17.86 4.73
C ALA A 129 12.85 -16.61 4.49
N VAL A 130 11.73 -16.76 3.75
CA VAL A 130 10.77 -15.65 3.53
C VAL A 130 10.18 -15.17 4.85
N VAL A 131 9.73 -16.10 5.72
CA VAL A 131 9.18 -15.75 7.04
C VAL A 131 10.25 -15.11 7.92
N HIS A 132 11.49 -15.61 7.87
CA HIS A 132 12.60 -15.06 8.64
C HIS A 132 12.89 -13.61 8.19
N CYS A 133 12.98 -13.34 6.90
CA CYS A 133 13.13 -11.99 6.36
C CYS A 133 11.99 -11.07 6.77
N ALA A 134 10.75 -11.55 6.76
CA ALA A 134 9.58 -10.77 7.17
C ALA A 134 9.64 -10.38 8.67
N LYS A 135 10.10 -11.29 9.53
CA LYS A 135 10.33 -11.00 10.96
C LYS A 135 11.39 -9.91 11.13
N ILE A 136 12.57 -10.07 10.51
CA ILE A 136 13.65 -9.09 10.59
C ILE A 136 13.20 -7.72 10.06
N ALA A 137 12.52 -7.69 8.91
CA ALA A 137 12.00 -6.47 8.32
C ALA A 137 11.01 -5.74 9.25
N THR A 138 10.13 -6.51 9.90
CA THR A 138 9.16 -5.95 10.85
C THR A 138 9.87 -5.39 12.08
N GLU A 139 10.81 -6.11 12.66
CA GLU A 139 11.61 -5.67 13.80
C GLU A 139 12.46 -4.44 13.47
N TYR A 140 13.08 -4.43 12.28
CA TYR A 140 13.84 -3.29 11.80
C TYR A 140 12.95 -2.03 11.69
N ARG A 141 11.81 -2.15 11.00
CA ARG A 141 10.85 -1.06 10.86
C ARG A 141 10.39 -0.53 12.22
N GLN A 142 10.06 -1.42 13.15
CA GLN A 142 9.58 -1.06 14.48
C GLN A 142 10.67 -0.45 15.38
N LYS A 143 11.91 -0.86 15.21
CA LYS A 143 13.04 -0.35 15.99
C LYS A 143 13.54 1.00 15.47
N PHE A 144 13.67 1.13 14.15
CA PHE A 144 14.34 2.27 13.52
C PHE A 144 13.37 3.29 12.88
N ASN A 145 12.09 2.97 12.76
CA ASN A 145 11.09 3.81 12.09
C ASN A 145 11.52 4.19 10.65
N ARG A 146 12.01 3.22 9.88
CA ARG A 146 12.53 3.35 8.52
C ARG A 146 11.87 2.36 7.58
N ASP A 147 11.86 2.70 6.30
CA ASP A 147 11.42 1.79 5.24
C ASP A 147 12.35 0.57 5.16
N VAL A 148 11.78 -0.56 4.73
CA VAL A 148 12.48 -1.81 4.50
C VAL A 148 11.85 -2.55 3.34
N VAL A 149 12.67 -3.22 2.55
CA VAL A 149 12.23 -3.94 1.35
C VAL A 149 12.57 -5.41 1.44
N ILE A 150 11.63 -6.26 1.07
CA ILE A 150 11.82 -7.70 0.88
C ILE A 150 11.58 -7.99 -0.61
N ASP A 151 12.62 -8.34 -1.33
CA ASP A 151 12.58 -8.74 -2.72
C ASP A 151 12.51 -10.27 -2.81
N ILE A 152 11.30 -10.79 -3.02
CA ILE A 152 11.04 -12.24 -3.09
C ILE A 152 11.21 -12.68 -4.54
N VAL A 153 12.33 -13.32 -4.83
CA VAL A 153 12.62 -13.86 -6.16
C VAL A 153 11.80 -15.13 -6.39
N CYS A 154 10.87 -15.06 -7.32
CA CYS A 154 9.92 -16.13 -7.63
C CYS A 154 9.65 -16.19 -9.14
N TYR A 155 8.58 -16.83 -9.55
CA TYR A 155 8.14 -16.92 -10.94
C TYR A 155 6.62 -16.88 -11.05
N ARG A 156 6.12 -16.38 -12.18
CA ARG A 156 4.69 -16.40 -12.49
C ARG A 156 4.35 -17.68 -13.23
N ARG A 157 3.48 -18.50 -12.68
CA ARG A 157 3.13 -19.80 -13.24
C ARG A 157 2.21 -19.70 -14.45
N PHE A 158 1.24 -18.79 -14.39
CA PHE A 158 0.23 -18.59 -15.44
C PHE A 158 0.49 -17.30 -16.22
N GLY A 159 -0.36 -16.98 -17.20
CA GLY A 159 -0.30 -15.73 -17.93
C GLY A 159 -0.54 -14.49 -17.08
N HIS A 160 -0.39 -13.33 -17.70
CA HIS A 160 -0.68 -12.05 -17.06
C HIS A 160 -2.17 -11.90 -16.73
N ASN A 161 -3.02 -12.45 -17.56
CA ASN A 161 -4.47 -12.54 -17.39
C ASN A 161 -4.97 -13.88 -17.93
N GLU A 162 -6.27 -14.13 -17.85
CA GLU A 162 -6.89 -15.40 -18.25
C GLU A 162 -6.74 -15.72 -19.75
N GLY A 163 -6.65 -14.69 -20.59
CA GLY A 163 -6.48 -14.85 -22.04
C GLY A 163 -5.03 -14.90 -22.52
N ASP A 164 -4.06 -14.76 -21.63
CA ASP A 164 -2.64 -14.72 -21.98
C ASP A 164 -1.99 -16.11 -21.90
N GLU A 165 -1.43 -16.58 -23.02
CA GLU A 165 -0.57 -17.77 -23.05
C GLU A 165 0.91 -17.34 -23.09
N PRO A 166 1.57 -17.32 -21.94
CA PRO A 166 2.90 -16.72 -21.81
C PRO A 166 4.01 -17.47 -22.56
N SER A 167 3.78 -18.73 -22.95
CA SER A 167 4.74 -19.49 -23.75
C SER A 167 4.89 -18.95 -25.17
N PHE A 168 3.96 -18.14 -25.67
CA PHE A 168 4.08 -17.50 -26.98
C PHE A 168 5.21 -16.47 -27.02
N THR A 169 5.40 -15.74 -25.95
CA THR A 169 6.44 -14.70 -25.87
C THR A 169 7.69 -15.15 -25.10
N GLN A 170 7.55 -16.10 -24.16
CA GLN A 170 8.61 -16.57 -23.27
C GLN A 170 8.72 -18.12 -23.27
N PRO A 171 8.94 -18.77 -24.44
CA PRO A 171 8.87 -20.24 -24.53
C PRO A 171 9.91 -20.96 -23.68
N ILE A 172 11.14 -20.44 -23.62
CA ILE A 172 12.23 -21.05 -22.84
C ILE A 172 11.95 -20.96 -21.35
N MET A 173 11.55 -19.75 -20.86
CA MET A 173 11.22 -19.52 -19.46
C MET A 173 10.07 -20.43 -19.02
N TYR A 174 8.98 -20.47 -19.77
CA TYR A 174 7.80 -21.24 -19.41
C TYR A 174 7.97 -22.75 -19.55
N LYS A 175 8.85 -23.21 -20.46
CA LYS A 175 9.28 -24.61 -20.47
C LYS A 175 9.95 -25.01 -19.17
N LYS A 176 10.82 -24.13 -18.63
CA LYS A 176 11.49 -24.36 -17.34
C LYS A 176 10.51 -24.27 -16.16
N ILE A 177 9.61 -23.29 -16.16
CA ILE A 177 8.59 -23.13 -15.12
C ILE A 177 7.66 -24.36 -15.06
N LYS A 178 7.21 -24.87 -16.20
CA LYS A 178 6.34 -26.08 -16.26
C LYS A 178 7.00 -27.32 -15.66
N SER A 179 8.31 -27.45 -15.75
CA SER A 179 9.07 -28.56 -15.17
C SER A 179 9.53 -28.33 -13.73
N HIS A 180 9.41 -27.08 -13.23
CA HIS A 180 9.83 -26.75 -11.87
C HIS A 180 8.80 -27.25 -10.85
N PRO A 181 9.24 -27.96 -9.77
CA PRO A 181 8.33 -28.41 -8.74
C PRO A 181 7.70 -27.22 -8.01
N SER A 182 6.51 -27.36 -7.47
CA SER A 182 5.89 -26.30 -6.68
C SER A 182 6.63 -26.10 -5.35
N THR A 183 6.60 -24.88 -4.82
CA THR A 183 7.13 -24.56 -3.48
C THR A 183 6.62 -25.52 -2.41
N LEU A 184 5.33 -25.90 -2.48
CA LEU A 184 4.75 -26.91 -1.57
C LEU A 184 5.46 -28.25 -1.70
N SER A 185 5.79 -28.69 -2.93
CA SER A 185 6.48 -29.98 -3.14
C SER A 185 7.94 -29.92 -2.66
N ILE A 186 8.62 -28.79 -2.92
CA ILE A 186 10.00 -28.57 -2.49
C ILE A 186 10.08 -28.58 -0.96
N TYR A 187 9.23 -27.81 -0.32
CA TYR A 187 9.20 -27.67 1.14
C TYR A 187 8.76 -28.94 1.83
N GLY A 188 7.70 -29.59 1.33
CA GLY A 188 7.25 -30.88 1.86
C GLY A 188 8.34 -31.95 1.81
N LYS A 189 9.10 -32.03 0.70
CA LYS A 189 10.24 -32.94 0.58
C LYS A 189 11.35 -32.61 1.59
N LYS A 190 11.66 -31.32 1.78
CA LYS A 190 12.63 -30.85 2.80
C LYS A 190 12.21 -31.34 4.19
N LEU A 191 10.98 -31.06 4.60
CA LEU A 191 10.46 -31.45 5.91
C LEU A 191 10.47 -32.98 6.13
N SER A 192 10.15 -33.75 5.10
CA SER A 192 10.21 -35.22 5.18
C SER A 192 11.65 -35.72 5.31
N GLN A 193 12.60 -35.11 4.62
CA GLN A 193 14.03 -35.45 4.75
C GLN A 193 14.60 -35.11 6.12
N GLU A 194 14.11 -34.05 6.75
CA GLU A 194 14.47 -33.62 8.10
C GLU A 194 13.72 -34.44 9.19
N GLY A 195 12.83 -35.33 8.79
CA GLY A 195 12.07 -36.17 9.74
C GLY A 195 10.98 -35.42 10.51
N LEU A 196 10.61 -34.21 10.05
CA LEU A 196 9.59 -33.39 10.71
C LEU A 196 8.16 -33.74 10.30
N THR A 197 7.98 -34.42 9.17
CA THR A 197 6.69 -34.89 8.68
C THR A 197 6.87 -36.13 7.79
N THR A 198 5.76 -36.81 7.52
CA THR A 198 5.72 -37.96 6.59
C THR A 198 4.93 -37.58 5.32
N GLU A 199 5.15 -38.30 4.22
CA GLU A 199 4.37 -38.11 2.99
C GLU A 199 2.87 -38.34 3.22
N SER A 200 2.50 -39.29 4.09
CA SER A 200 1.11 -39.54 4.47
C SER A 200 0.47 -38.34 5.17
N GLU A 201 1.18 -37.71 6.10
CA GLU A 201 0.72 -36.53 6.81
C GLU A 201 0.56 -35.32 5.84
N LEU A 202 1.55 -35.09 4.96
CA LEU A 202 1.46 -34.06 3.95
C LEU A 202 0.25 -34.26 3.02
N GLN A 203 -0.02 -35.49 2.62
CA GLN A 203 -1.19 -35.77 1.78
C GLN A 203 -2.50 -35.57 2.55
N LYS A 204 -2.55 -35.93 3.83
CA LYS A 204 -3.71 -35.65 4.70
C LYS A 204 -3.99 -34.16 4.83
N GLU A 205 -2.95 -33.34 5.04
CA GLU A 205 -3.09 -31.87 5.11
C GLU A 205 -3.60 -31.28 3.79
N LYS A 206 -3.12 -31.76 2.64
CA LYS A 206 -3.64 -31.33 1.33
C LYS A 206 -5.14 -31.63 1.18
N VAL A 207 -5.57 -32.83 1.59
CA VAL A 207 -6.99 -33.23 1.53
C VAL A 207 -7.82 -32.36 2.47
N ASN A 208 -7.38 -32.16 3.70
CA ASN A 208 -8.05 -31.32 4.69
C ASN A 208 -8.23 -29.90 4.19
N PHE A 209 -7.17 -29.30 3.65
CA PHE A 209 -7.23 -27.94 3.12
C PHE A 209 -8.15 -27.84 1.90
N LYS A 210 -8.14 -28.83 1.01
CA LYS A 210 -9.07 -28.87 -0.13
C LYS A 210 -10.52 -28.93 0.35
N SER A 211 -10.83 -29.79 1.32
CA SER A 211 -12.17 -29.90 1.90
C SER A 211 -12.61 -28.59 2.58
N PHE A 212 -11.68 -27.90 3.25
CA PHE A 212 -11.93 -26.58 3.81
C PHE A 212 -12.31 -25.58 2.70
N LEU A 213 -11.54 -25.50 1.62
CA LEU A 213 -11.83 -24.60 0.49
C LEU A 213 -13.17 -24.91 -0.18
N GLU A 214 -13.51 -26.18 -0.36
CA GLU A 214 -14.80 -26.61 -0.89
C GLU A 214 -15.97 -26.15 -0.01
N LYS A 215 -15.83 -26.27 1.31
CA LYS A 215 -16.83 -25.80 2.28
C LYS A 215 -16.99 -24.27 2.21
N GLU A 216 -15.90 -23.53 2.16
CA GLU A 216 -15.94 -22.06 2.05
C GLU A 216 -16.53 -21.61 0.70
N PHE A 217 -16.24 -22.34 -0.38
CA PHE A 217 -16.84 -22.08 -1.69
C PHE A 217 -18.36 -22.27 -1.68
N GLU A 218 -18.86 -23.35 -1.07
CA GLU A 218 -20.31 -23.54 -0.92
C GLU A 218 -20.94 -22.44 -0.06
N SER A 219 -20.29 -22.04 1.03
CA SER A 219 -20.74 -20.92 1.88
C SER A 219 -20.81 -19.60 1.11
N SER A 220 -19.89 -19.37 0.16
CA SER A 220 -19.85 -18.16 -0.64
C SER A 220 -21.07 -17.95 -1.54
N LYS A 221 -21.75 -19.03 -1.94
CA LYS A 221 -22.96 -18.97 -2.78
C LYS A 221 -24.13 -18.26 -2.10
N SER A 222 -24.21 -18.31 -0.79
CA SER A 222 -25.23 -17.63 0.04
C SER A 222 -24.75 -16.29 0.63
N TYR A 223 -23.49 -15.94 0.40
CA TYR A 223 -22.89 -14.72 0.96
C TYR A 223 -23.51 -13.47 0.33
N LYS A 224 -24.09 -12.62 1.17
CA LYS A 224 -24.54 -11.29 0.78
C LYS A 224 -23.52 -10.27 1.23
N SER A 225 -22.91 -9.59 0.29
CA SER A 225 -21.98 -8.51 0.60
C SER A 225 -22.72 -7.37 1.26
N GLU A 226 -22.40 -7.07 2.51
CA GLU A 226 -22.79 -5.81 3.13
C GLU A 226 -21.77 -4.73 2.71
N LEU A 227 -22.25 -3.77 1.94
CA LEU A 227 -21.43 -2.62 1.51
C LEU A 227 -21.19 -1.69 2.72
N LYS A 228 -20.21 -2.00 3.54
CA LYS A 228 -19.85 -1.20 4.74
C LYS A 228 -18.83 -0.08 4.48
N TRP A 229 -18.44 0.13 3.25
CA TRP A 229 -17.41 1.13 2.93
C TRP A 229 -17.87 2.59 3.13
N PHE A 230 -19.18 2.84 3.21
CA PHE A 230 -19.76 4.13 3.61
C PHE A 230 -20.09 4.23 5.11
N ASP A 231 -19.79 3.23 5.90
CA ASP A 231 -20.04 3.26 7.33
C ASP A 231 -19.06 4.20 8.06
N GLY A 232 -19.43 4.60 9.27
CA GLY A 232 -18.65 5.52 10.07
C GLY A 232 -18.88 6.98 9.70
N ALA A 233 -17.82 7.79 9.61
CA ALA A 233 -17.93 9.22 9.37
C ALA A 233 -18.58 9.60 8.01
N TRP A 234 -18.59 8.68 7.05
CA TRP A 234 -19.16 8.88 5.70
C TRP A 234 -20.64 8.51 5.60
N SER A 235 -21.20 7.76 6.55
CA SER A 235 -22.61 7.29 6.52
C SER A 235 -23.64 8.44 6.42
N ARG A 236 -23.29 9.63 6.86
CA ARG A 236 -24.11 10.84 6.80
C ARG A 236 -24.18 11.47 5.39
N PHE A 237 -23.27 11.10 4.48
CA PHE A 237 -23.25 11.64 3.13
C PHE A 237 -24.11 10.77 2.22
N LYS A 238 -25.00 11.40 1.47
CA LYS A 238 -25.86 10.75 0.48
C LYS A 238 -25.50 11.25 -0.90
N PRO A 239 -25.56 10.40 -1.95
CA PRO A 239 -25.45 10.87 -3.33
C PRO A 239 -26.49 11.94 -3.63
N GLY A 240 -26.10 13.01 -4.30
CA GLY A 240 -27.04 14.02 -4.78
C GLY A 240 -28.03 13.38 -5.76
N LEU A 241 -29.32 13.51 -5.47
CA LEU A 241 -30.40 13.00 -6.33
C LEU A 241 -30.96 14.16 -7.16
N GLY A 242 -31.19 13.94 -8.46
CA GLY A 242 -31.85 14.89 -9.34
C GLY A 242 -30.93 15.62 -10.31
N LYS A 243 -31.48 16.62 -11.03
CA LYS A 243 -30.78 17.41 -12.06
C LYS A 243 -29.77 18.38 -11.45
N ASP A 244 -30.03 18.89 -10.27
CA ASP A 244 -29.10 19.76 -9.53
C ASP A 244 -28.36 18.95 -8.46
N LYS A 245 -27.17 18.45 -8.81
CA LYS A 245 -26.29 17.69 -7.90
C LYS A 245 -25.41 18.62 -7.03
N ARG A 246 -25.52 19.93 -7.21
CA ARG A 246 -24.75 20.92 -6.43
C ARG A 246 -25.46 21.17 -5.12
N GLY A 247 -24.78 20.91 -4.01
CA GLY A 247 -25.25 21.28 -2.69
C GLY A 247 -25.21 22.81 -2.48
N ALA A 248 -25.96 23.29 -1.51
CA ALA A 248 -25.83 24.66 -1.04
C ALA A 248 -24.43 24.83 -0.43
N SER A 249 -23.54 25.57 -1.10
CA SER A 249 -22.18 25.83 -0.65
C SER A 249 -22.01 27.21 0.00
N GLY A 250 -23.08 28.00 0.11
CA GLY A 250 -23.09 29.30 0.76
C GLY A 250 -22.79 29.17 2.26
N VAL A 251 -21.91 30.03 2.75
CA VAL A 251 -21.51 30.09 4.15
C VAL A 251 -21.91 31.47 4.69
N ASP A 252 -22.28 31.54 5.97
CA ASP A 252 -22.63 32.80 6.60
C ASP A 252 -21.51 33.83 6.48
N LYS A 253 -21.87 35.07 6.09
CA LYS A 253 -20.91 36.15 5.85
C LYS A 253 -20.06 36.47 7.10
N LYS A 254 -20.66 36.42 8.30
CA LYS A 254 -19.93 36.71 9.54
C LYS A 254 -18.85 35.66 9.79
N LEU A 255 -19.17 34.38 9.55
CA LEU A 255 -18.20 33.28 9.67
C LEU A 255 -17.06 33.43 8.65
N LEU A 256 -17.36 33.81 7.40
CA LEU A 256 -16.32 34.05 6.37
C LEU A 256 -15.39 35.21 6.77
N ILE A 257 -15.94 36.30 7.31
CA ILE A 257 -15.13 37.43 7.80
C ILE A 257 -14.25 36.98 8.97
N GLU A 258 -14.81 36.26 9.94
CA GLU A 258 -14.04 35.77 11.07
C GLU A 258 -12.88 34.85 10.65
N ILE A 259 -13.15 33.89 9.75
CA ILE A 259 -12.11 33.04 9.19
C ILE A 259 -11.08 33.85 8.44
N GLY A 260 -11.50 34.75 7.58
CA GLY A 260 -10.64 35.60 6.79
C GLY A 260 -9.69 36.45 7.63
N GLN A 261 -10.19 37.04 8.72
CA GLN A 261 -9.36 37.78 9.68
C GLN A 261 -8.35 36.87 10.38
N LYS A 262 -8.77 35.66 10.78
CA LYS A 262 -7.88 34.68 11.45
C LYS A 262 -6.75 34.21 10.53
N ILE A 263 -7.04 33.85 9.27
CA ILE A 263 -6.01 33.41 8.30
C ILE A 263 -5.07 34.50 7.84
N SER A 264 -5.50 35.76 7.96
CA SER A 264 -4.70 36.94 7.57
C SER A 264 -3.88 37.52 8.73
N LYS A 265 -4.11 37.05 9.96
CA LYS A 265 -3.36 37.50 11.13
C LYS A 265 -2.05 36.71 11.24
N VAL A 266 -0.93 37.44 11.13
CA VAL A 266 0.40 36.85 11.31
C VAL A 266 0.64 36.65 12.80
N PRO A 267 1.04 35.44 13.25
CA PRO A 267 1.43 35.19 14.64
C PRO A 267 2.61 36.07 15.06
N SER A 268 2.60 36.59 16.31
CA SER A 268 3.60 37.51 16.82
C SER A 268 5.03 36.93 16.87
N ASN A 269 5.16 35.61 16.89
CA ASN A 269 6.42 34.89 16.89
C ASN A 269 7.01 34.64 15.50
N ILE A 270 6.34 35.12 14.43
CA ILE A 270 6.80 34.95 13.04
C ILE A 270 7.14 36.35 12.47
N ILE A 271 8.36 36.47 12.00
CA ILE A 271 8.80 37.69 11.25
C ILE A 271 8.58 37.42 9.78
N ILE A 272 7.75 38.26 9.15
CA ILE A 272 7.46 38.14 7.73
C ILE A 272 8.09 39.31 6.92
N HIS A 273 8.32 39.05 5.63
CA HIS A 273 8.83 40.07 4.71
C HIS A 273 7.83 41.22 4.59
N LYS A 274 8.34 42.48 4.45
CA LYS A 274 7.52 43.71 4.36
C LYS A 274 6.42 43.63 3.27
N THR A 275 6.74 43.06 2.10
CA THR A 275 5.78 42.87 1.03
C THR A 275 4.65 41.94 1.40
N LEU A 276 4.96 40.82 2.09
CA LEU A 276 3.95 39.88 2.56
C LEU A 276 3.02 40.53 3.59
N LYS A 277 3.55 41.37 4.49
CA LYS A 277 2.73 42.12 5.43
C LYS A 277 1.70 43.00 4.70
N LYS A 278 2.11 43.74 3.65
CA LYS A 278 1.18 44.51 2.83
C LYS A 278 0.11 43.65 2.16
N ILE A 279 0.47 42.44 1.69
CA ILE A 279 -0.48 41.51 1.08
C ILE A 279 -1.50 41.03 2.12
N PHE A 280 -1.07 40.68 3.31
CA PHE A 280 -2.01 40.28 4.40
C PHE A 280 -2.93 41.44 4.82
N ASP A 281 -2.42 42.66 4.92
CA ASP A 281 -3.23 43.86 5.22
C ASP A 281 -4.26 44.16 4.11
N LEU A 282 -3.89 43.97 2.84
CA LEU A 282 -4.83 44.10 1.70
C LEU A 282 -5.88 42.99 1.71
N ARG A 283 -5.48 41.80 2.08
CA ARG A 283 -6.39 40.61 2.20
C ARG A 283 -7.47 40.85 3.25
N ILE A 284 -7.10 41.36 4.41
CA ILE A 284 -8.07 41.72 5.45
C ILE A 284 -9.11 42.71 4.92
N ARG A 285 -8.67 43.76 4.25
CA ARG A 285 -9.57 44.79 3.64
C ARG A 285 -10.48 44.18 2.58
N ALA A 286 -9.92 43.35 1.68
CA ALA A 286 -10.71 42.68 0.64
C ALA A 286 -11.81 41.75 1.24
N ILE A 287 -11.52 41.06 2.34
CA ILE A 287 -12.49 40.22 3.03
C ILE A 287 -13.58 41.05 3.71
N GLU A 288 -13.23 42.14 4.38
CA GLU A 288 -14.19 43.05 5.04
C GLU A 288 -15.10 43.75 4.03
N ASP A 289 -14.54 44.22 2.92
CA ASP A 289 -15.29 44.84 1.86
C ASP A 289 -16.05 43.86 0.97
N GLY A 290 -15.69 42.57 1.00
CA GLY A 290 -16.27 41.52 0.14
C GLY A 290 -15.94 41.72 -1.34
N LYS A 291 -14.80 42.31 -1.66
CA LYS A 291 -14.35 42.65 -3.04
C LYS A 291 -12.92 42.22 -3.26
N ALA A 292 -12.61 41.90 -4.51
CA ALA A 292 -11.23 41.56 -4.94
C ALA A 292 -10.56 40.44 -4.13
N ILE A 293 -11.35 39.42 -3.73
CA ILE A 293 -10.84 38.26 -3.03
C ILE A 293 -10.12 37.38 -4.06
N ASP A 294 -8.85 37.07 -3.81
CA ASP A 294 -8.04 36.22 -4.66
C ASP A 294 -8.22 34.71 -4.33
N TRP A 295 -7.72 33.87 -5.23
CA TRP A 295 -7.84 32.41 -5.08
C TRP A 295 -7.06 31.84 -3.88
N SER A 296 -6.11 32.56 -3.30
CA SER A 296 -5.33 32.13 -2.16
C SER A 296 -6.01 32.45 -0.83
N THR A 297 -6.99 33.30 -0.86
CA THR A 297 -7.81 33.74 0.29
C THR A 297 -9.05 32.88 0.46
#